data_28c0caa370603643b9e7bcdfbcc18fdf
#
_entry.id   28c0caa370603643b9e7bcdfbcc18fdf
#
_cell.length_a   1.000
_cell.length_b   1.000
_cell.length_c   1.000
_cell.angle_alpha   90.00
_cell.angle_beta   90.00
_cell.angle_gamma   90.00
#
_symmetry.space_group_name_H-M   'P 1'
#
loop_
_entity.id
_entity.type
_entity.pdbx_description
1 polymer ?
#
loop_
_entity_poly.entity_id
_entity_poly.type
_entity_poly.pdbx_seq_one_letter_code
_entity_poly.pdbx_strand_id
1 'polypeptide(L)'
;IGNARRSRTLGTAPTVVSRAVLRMRIMPTAEGAATFAAATNGRLGDRLADHVARARGTPLSGLSAFADTWRERFPALHRSITLVEAAAAAPPEERDRTLDRAMDAILDGTRDRATEAADSLRGPSTAVYAFGVLLPLALVSVLPAAGAAGLEATLSVVVVIYDVVLPSGLLCVGGWLLAKRPVAFPPTSASSDTARWLLASGAGFATGVVAWITAGIVFAAWTPPLAAVGFGVGTALFVRYRPVVAIRKRTDELEDTLPDALYLVGRRGEYLRVH
;
A
#
# COMPACT_ATOMS: atom_id res chain seq x y z
N ILE A 1 3.26 -14.68 0.47
CA ILE A 1 4.28 -13.95 -0.33
C ILE A 1 3.76 -13.70 -1.76
N GLY A 2 2.96 -14.61 -2.36
CA GLY A 2 2.43 -14.45 -3.73
C GLY A 2 1.46 -13.28 -3.90
N ASN A 3 0.58 -13.01 -2.93
CA ASN A 3 -0.47 -11.98 -3.05
C ASN A 3 0.09 -10.55 -2.89
N ALA A 4 1.07 -10.33 -2.01
CA ALA A 4 1.71 -9.02 -1.85
C ALA A 4 2.56 -8.62 -3.07
N ARG A 5 3.08 -9.60 -3.83
CA ARG A 5 3.79 -9.34 -5.09
C ARG A 5 2.82 -9.04 -6.24
N ARG A 6 1.58 -9.57 -6.18
CA ARG A 6 0.55 -9.34 -7.21
C ARG A 6 -0.09 -7.95 -7.08
N SER A 7 -0.39 -7.50 -5.88
CA SER A 7 -0.96 -6.16 -5.64
C SER A 7 -0.03 -5.02 -6.07
N ARG A 8 1.29 -5.20 -5.92
CA ARG A 8 2.28 -4.22 -6.41
C ARG A 8 2.27 -4.04 -7.93
N THR A 9 1.97 -5.11 -8.68
CA THR A 9 1.91 -5.05 -10.15
C THR A 9 0.71 -4.25 -10.64
N LEU A 10 -0.39 -4.27 -9.91
CA LEU A 10 -1.64 -3.59 -10.29
C LEU A 10 -1.66 -2.11 -9.91
N GLY A 11 -0.85 -1.68 -8.94
CA GLY A 11 -0.72 -0.27 -8.57
C GLY A 11 -0.16 0.63 -9.67
N THR A 12 0.51 0.05 -10.68
CA THR A 12 1.03 0.79 -11.84
C THR A 12 0.06 0.79 -13.04
N ALA A 13 -1.10 0.15 -12.93
CA ALA A 13 -2.08 0.06 -14.02
C ALA A 13 -2.60 1.43 -14.48
N PRO A 14 -2.98 2.38 -13.60
CA PRO A 14 -3.38 3.71 -14.01
C PRO A 14 -2.26 4.44 -14.79
N THR A 15 -1.02 4.29 -14.37
CA THR A 15 0.13 4.91 -15.06
C THR A 15 0.33 4.33 -16.46
N VAL A 16 0.21 3.01 -16.63
CA VAL A 16 0.32 2.37 -17.95
C VAL A 16 -0.78 2.87 -18.89
N VAL A 17 -2.03 2.92 -18.40
CA VAL A 17 -3.18 3.39 -19.18
C VAL A 17 -3.04 4.89 -19.50
N SER A 18 -2.71 5.71 -18.52
CA SER A 18 -2.53 7.15 -18.69
C SER A 18 -1.46 7.47 -19.75
N ARG A 19 -0.35 6.74 -19.76
CA ARG A 19 0.68 6.88 -20.78
C ARG A 19 0.20 6.46 -22.16
N ALA A 20 -0.56 5.37 -22.25
CA ALA A 20 -1.18 4.94 -23.50
C ALA A 20 -2.15 5.99 -24.05
N VAL A 21 -3.03 6.52 -23.19
CA VAL A 21 -4.00 7.58 -23.51
C VAL A 21 -3.27 8.86 -23.96
N LEU A 22 -2.27 9.30 -23.20
CA LEU A 22 -1.49 10.50 -23.56
C LEU A 22 -0.84 10.38 -24.95
N ARG A 23 -0.23 9.23 -25.23
CA ARG A 23 0.40 9.00 -26.53
C ARG A 23 -0.63 8.93 -27.66
N MET A 24 -1.79 8.32 -27.40
CA MET A 24 -2.88 8.21 -28.37
C MET A 24 -3.47 9.58 -28.75
N ARG A 25 -3.52 10.54 -27.81
CA ARG A 25 -3.94 11.93 -28.09
C ARG A 25 -2.97 12.68 -28.98
N ILE A 26 -1.66 12.39 -28.88
CA ILE A 26 -0.62 13.05 -29.68
C ILE A 26 -0.46 12.38 -31.03
N MET A 27 -0.36 11.05 -31.03
CA MET A 27 -0.22 10.21 -32.22
C MET A 27 -1.18 9.04 -32.13
N PRO A 28 -2.29 9.05 -32.87
CA PRO A 28 -3.37 8.06 -32.73
C PRO A 28 -3.04 6.73 -33.41
N THR A 29 -1.99 6.06 -32.92
CA THR A 29 -1.57 4.73 -33.34
C THR A 29 -1.50 3.78 -32.16
N ALA A 30 -2.12 2.61 -32.29
CA ALA A 30 -2.11 1.59 -31.25
C ALA A 30 -0.70 1.12 -30.89
N GLU A 31 0.17 0.98 -31.87
CA GLU A 31 1.58 0.62 -31.67
C GLU A 31 2.37 1.67 -30.90
N GLY A 32 2.17 2.96 -31.24
CA GLY A 32 2.81 4.07 -30.56
C GLY A 32 2.37 4.15 -29.10
N ALA A 33 1.07 3.99 -28.84
CA ALA A 33 0.51 3.95 -27.48
C ALA A 33 1.06 2.76 -26.69
N ALA A 34 1.09 1.55 -27.28
CA ALA A 34 1.63 0.35 -26.69
C ALA A 34 3.09 0.50 -26.29
N THR A 35 3.92 0.99 -27.21
CA THR A 35 5.36 1.18 -26.99
C THR A 35 5.63 2.21 -25.89
N PHE A 36 4.91 3.33 -25.90
CA PHE A 36 5.08 4.38 -24.90
C PHE A 36 4.59 3.95 -23.50
N ALA A 37 3.50 3.20 -23.43
CA ALA A 37 2.99 2.62 -22.20
C ALA A 37 3.92 1.51 -21.65
N ALA A 38 4.53 0.71 -22.52
CA ALA A 38 5.48 -0.33 -22.15
C ALA A 38 6.75 0.22 -21.48
N ALA A 39 7.11 1.48 -21.73
CA ALA A 39 8.23 2.17 -21.07
C ALA A 39 7.90 2.57 -19.61
N THR A 40 6.77 2.15 -19.05
CA THR A 40 6.45 2.35 -17.63
C THR A 40 7.29 1.43 -16.75
N ASN A 41 7.96 2.02 -15.75
CA ASN A 41 8.75 1.24 -14.80
C ASN A 41 7.87 0.27 -14.02
N GLY A 42 8.31 -0.99 -13.93
CA GLY A 42 7.67 -2.02 -13.12
C GLY A 42 7.09 -3.17 -13.93
N ARG A 43 6.74 -4.23 -13.22
CA ARG A 43 6.34 -5.53 -13.82
C ARG A 43 5.19 -5.46 -14.84
N LEU A 44 4.30 -4.46 -14.71
CA LEU A 44 3.20 -4.32 -15.67
C LEU A 44 3.72 -3.77 -16.99
N GLY A 45 4.59 -2.76 -16.93
CA GLY A 45 5.30 -2.23 -18.09
C GLY A 45 6.16 -3.29 -18.77
N ASP A 46 6.95 -4.05 -17.99
CA ASP A 46 7.79 -5.14 -18.50
C ASP A 46 6.95 -6.18 -19.26
N ARG A 47 5.81 -6.60 -18.70
CA ARG A 47 4.90 -7.54 -19.36
C ARG A 47 4.28 -6.96 -20.64
N LEU A 48 3.91 -5.68 -20.62
CA LEU A 48 3.43 -5.02 -21.83
C LEU A 48 4.54 -4.97 -22.89
N ALA A 49 5.78 -4.66 -22.48
CA ALA A 49 6.94 -4.68 -23.38
C ALA A 49 7.16 -6.03 -24.04
N ASP A 50 6.98 -7.13 -23.29
CA ASP A 50 7.05 -8.49 -23.84
C ASP A 50 5.97 -8.77 -24.91
N HIS A 51 4.75 -8.24 -24.72
CA HIS A 51 3.67 -8.40 -25.70
C HIS A 51 3.93 -7.54 -26.94
N VAL A 52 4.37 -6.30 -26.73
CA VAL A 52 4.77 -5.38 -27.83
C VAL A 52 5.93 -5.96 -28.64
N ALA A 53 6.93 -6.53 -27.98
CA ALA A 53 8.07 -7.15 -28.66
C ALA A 53 7.63 -8.35 -29.54
N ARG A 54 6.71 -9.18 -29.05
CA ARG A 54 6.15 -10.32 -29.81
C ARG A 54 5.25 -9.90 -30.95
N ALA A 55 4.60 -8.75 -30.86
CA ALA A 55 3.75 -8.20 -31.92
C ALA A 55 4.55 -7.51 -33.04
N ARG A 56 5.84 -7.23 -32.85
CA ARG A 56 6.68 -6.59 -33.88
C ARG A 56 6.69 -7.34 -35.19
N GLY A 57 6.47 -6.65 -36.28
CA GLY A 57 6.36 -7.24 -37.61
C GLY A 57 5.01 -7.90 -37.93
N THR A 58 4.03 -7.75 -37.04
CA THR A 58 2.64 -8.14 -37.28
C THR A 58 1.74 -6.90 -37.33
N PRO A 59 0.53 -6.98 -37.87
CA PRO A 59 -0.42 -5.88 -37.84
C PRO A 59 -1.06 -5.62 -36.45
N LEU A 60 -0.60 -6.32 -35.41
CA LEU A 60 -1.13 -6.22 -34.05
C LEU A 60 -0.26 -5.31 -33.19
N SER A 61 -0.88 -4.51 -32.33
CA SER A 61 -0.19 -3.62 -31.40
C SER A 61 0.36 -4.34 -30.14
N GLY A 62 -0.05 -5.56 -29.89
CA GLY A 62 0.20 -6.29 -28.65
C GLY A 62 -0.71 -5.88 -27.49
N LEU A 63 -1.52 -4.81 -27.62
CA LEU A 63 -2.43 -4.33 -26.58
C LEU A 63 -3.54 -5.32 -26.29
N SER A 64 -4.21 -5.86 -27.31
CA SER A 64 -5.29 -6.84 -27.16
C SER A 64 -4.81 -8.11 -26.46
N ALA A 65 -3.69 -8.67 -26.91
CA ALA A 65 -3.10 -9.87 -26.30
C ALA A 65 -2.67 -9.60 -24.85
N PHE A 66 -2.17 -8.41 -24.55
CA PHE A 66 -1.88 -8.02 -23.18
C PHE A 66 -3.17 -7.86 -22.36
N ALA A 67 -4.20 -7.18 -22.88
CA ALA A 67 -5.47 -7.00 -22.21
C ALA A 67 -6.13 -8.33 -21.84
N ASP A 68 -6.11 -9.30 -22.74
CA ASP A 68 -6.68 -10.64 -22.54
C ASP A 68 -6.06 -11.39 -21.35
N THR A 69 -4.79 -11.21 -21.07
CA THR A 69 -4.14 -11.81 -19.89
C THR A 69 -4.70 -11.28 -18.57
N TRP A 70 -5.40 -10.14 -18.59
CA TRP A 70 -5.98 -9.49 -17.44
C TRP A 70 -7.50 -9.60 -17.34
N ARG A 71 -8.15 -10.19 -18.32
CA ARG A 71 -9.62 -10.29 -18.41
C ARG A 71 -10.27 -10.78 -17.13
N GLU A 72 -9.79 -11.87 -16.55
CA GLU A 72 -10.33 -12.44 -15.32
C GLU A 72 -9.76 -11.81 -14.06
N ARG A 73 -8.50 -11.39 -14.11
CA ARG A 73 -7.78 -10.91 -12.93
C ARG A 73 -7.99 -9.44 -12.63
N PHE A 74 -8.17 -8.62 -13.66
CA PHE A 74 -8.42 -7.19 -13.56
C PHE A 74 -9.26 -6.71 -14.75
N PRO A 75 -10.57 -6.93 -14.72
CA PRO A 75 -11.47 -6.57 -15.81
C PRO A 75 -11.42 -5.08 -16.20
N ALA A 76 -11.18 -4.20 -15.24
CA ALA A 76 -11.03 -2.77 -15.49
C ALA A 76 -9.83 -2.45 -16.39
N LEU A 77 -8.68 -3.10 -16.16
CA LEU A 77 -7.50 -2.96 -17.04
C LEU A 77 -7.77 -3.53 -18.44
N HIS A 78 -8.40 -4.69 -18.52
CA HIS A 78 -8.81 -5.26 -19.80
C HIS A 78 -9.70 -4.29 -20.57
N ARG A 79 -10.78 -3.79 -19.95
CA ARG A 79 -11.72 -2.83 -20.57
C ARG A 79 -11.00 -1.55 -21.00
N SER A 80 -10.19 -0.99 -20.12
CA SER A 80 -9.47 0.25 -20.39
C SER A 80 -8.50 0.11 -21.58
N ILE A 81 -7.71 -0.94 -21.64
CA ILE A 81 -6.78 -1.18 -22.76
C ILE A 81 -7.54 -1.44 -24.06
N THR A 82 -8.64 -2.19 -24.03
CA THR A 82 -9.50 -2.42 -25.21
C THR A 82 -10.09 -1.11 -25.73
N LEU A 83 -10.48 -0.18 -24.84
CA LEU A 83 -10.94 1.15 -25.23
C LEU A 83 -9.82 1.99 -25.86
N VAL A 84 -8.60 1.93 -25.31
CA VAL A 84 -7.45 2.61 -25.92
C VAL A 84 -7.17 2.08 -27.33
N GLU A 85 -7.26 0.76 -27.54
CA GLU A 85 -7.07 0.16 -28.86
C GLU A 85 -8.18 0.55 -29.84
N ALA A 86 -9.44 0.54 -29.40
CA ALA A 86 -10.58 0.99 -30.18
C ALA A 86 -10.47 2.48 -30.57
N ALA A 87 -9.91 3.32 -29.71
CA ALA A 87 -9.69 4.74 -29.98
C ALA A 87 -8.73 4.98 -31.15
N ALA A 88 -7.83 4.04 -31.46
CA ALA A 88 -6.93 4.16 -32.63
C ALA A 88 -7.69 4.16 -33.95
N ALA A 89 -8.77 3.42 -34.05
CA ALA A 89 -9.62 3.32 -35.25
C ALA A 89 -10.80 4.31 -35.23
N ALA A 90 -11.03 5.03 -34.13
CA ALA A 90 -12.16 5.95 -33.98
C ALA A 90 -11.90 7.30 -34.69
N PRO A 91 -12.98 7.96 -35.19
CA PRO A 91 -12.91 9.34 -35.68
C PRO A 91 -12.40 10.29 -34.58
N PRO A 92 -11.80 11.45 -34.94
CA PRO A 92 -11.21 12.37 -33.96
C PRO A 92 -12.17 12.78 -32.82
N GLU A 93 -13.43 13.05 -33.14
CA GLU A 93 -14.44 13.49 -32.16
C GLU A 93 -14.85 12.38 -31.17
N GLU A 94 -14.84 11.13 -31.60
CA GLU A 94 -15.17 9.99 -30.75
C GLU A 94 -13.93 9.45 -29.99
N ARG A 95 -12.75 9.69 -30.53
CA ARG A 95 -11.50 9.24 -29.97
C ARG A 95 -11.28 9.79 -28.54
N ASP A 96 -11.44 11.08 -28.36
CA ASP A 96 -11.24 11.73 -27.07
C ASP A 96 -12.23 11.19 -26.04
N ARG A 97 -13.48 11.05 -26.39
CA ARG A 97 -14.51 10.44 -25.52
C ARG A 97 -14.18 8.98 -25.14
N THR A 98 -13.65 8.22 -26.11
CA THR A 98 -13.27 6.82 -25.87
C THR A 98 -12.05 6.72 -24.96
N LEU A 99 -11.09 7.64 -25.10
CA LEU A 99 -9.92 7.73 -24.25
C LEU A 99 -10.29 8.18 -22.81
N ASP A 100 -11.24 9.11 -22.67
CA ASP A 100 -11.76 9.49 -21.36
C ASP A 100 -12.44 8.31 -20.67
N ARG A 101 -13.28 7.57 -21.38
CA ARG A 101 -13.89 6.33 -20.84
C ARG A 101 -12.84 5.28 -20.45
N ALA A 102 -11.74 5.18 -21.20
CA ALA A 102 -10.65 4.28 -20.85
C ALA A 102 -9.98 4.69 -19.53
N MET A 103 -9.80 5.99 -19.31
CA MET A 103 -9.23 6.51 -18.08
C MET A 103 -10.19 6.31 -16.90
N ASP A 104 -11.47 6.62 -17.07
CA ASP A 104 -12.50 6.42 -16.05
C ASP A 104 -12.56 4.94 -15.65
N ALA A 105 -12.59 4.01 -16.62
CA ALA A 105 -12.67 2.58 -16.36
C ALA A 105 -11.51 2.07 -15.48
N ILE A 106 -10.27 2.56 -15.68
CA ILE A 106 -9.14 2.15 -14.86
C ILE A 106 -9.15 2.81 -13.48
N LEU A 107 -9.56 4.07 -13.38
CA LEU A 107 -9.64 4.78 -12.11
C LEU A 107 -10.73 4.18 -11.22
N ASP A 108 -11.91 3.93 -11.76
CA ASP A 108 -13.01 3.30 -11.02
C ASP A 108 -12.63 1.89 -10.58
N GLY A 109 -12.08 1.07 -11.48
CA GLY A 109 -11.64 -0.27 -11.11
C GLY A 109 -10.50 -0.31 -10.08
N THR A 110 -9.70 0.75 -9.96
CA THR A 110 -8.70 0.87 -8.88
C THR A 110 -9.33 1.32 -7.57
N ARG A 111 -10.34 2.21 -7.62
CA ARG A 111 -11.14 2.61 -6.45
C ARG A 111 -11.93 1.45 -5.88
N ASP A 112 -12.62 0.69 -6.73
CA ASP A 112 -13.39 -0.49 -6.33
C ASP A 112 -12.52 -1.50 -5.58
N ARG A 113 -11.31 -1.76 -6.07
CA ARG A 113 -10.36 -2.63 -5.40
C ARG A 113 -9.85 -2.08 -4.08
N ALA A 114 -9.65 -0.78 -3.98
CA ALA A 114 -9.26 -0.14 -2.73
C ALA A 114 -10.38 -0.26 -1.69
N THR A 115 -11.63 -0.08 -2.10
CA THR A 115 -12.82 -0.23 -1.25
C THR A 115 -12.99 -1.69 -0.81
N GLU A 116 -12.93 -2.65 -1.73
CA GLU A 116 -13.00 -4.09 -1.42
C GLU A 116 -11.91 -4.51 -0.43
N ALA A 117 -10.69 -3.99 -0.62
CA ALA A 117 -9.60 -4.23 0.30
C ALA A 117 -9.85 -3.61 1.69
N ALA A 118 -10.40 -2.40 1.76
CA ALA A 118 -10.76 -1.75 3.01
C ALA A 118 -11.87 -2.51 3.73
N ASP A 119 -12.90 -2.96 3.01
CA ASP A 119 -14.01 -3.75 3.58
C ASP A 119 -13.53 -5.11 4.10
N SER A 120 -12.60 -5.76 3.42
CA SER A 120 -12.00 -7.02 3.89
C SER A 120 -11.24 -6.88 5.22
N LEU A 121 -10.84 -5.67 5.59
CA LEU A 121 -10.13 -5.37 6.84
C LEU A 121 -11.07 -4.98 7.99
N ARG A 122 -12.33 -4.64 7.73
CA ARG A 122 -13.30 -4.22 8.77
C ARG A 122 -13.53 -5.31 9.81
N GLY A 123 -13.83 -6.53 9.38
CA GLY A 123 -14.03 -7.65 10.29
C GLY A 123 -12.84 -7.93 11.20
N PRO A 124 -11.64 -8.15 10.65
CA PRO A 124 -10.41 -8.32 11.44
C PRO A 124 -10.09 -7.15 12.38
N SER A 125 -10.29 -5.89 11.95
CA SER A 125 -10.02 -4.74 12.81
C SER A 125 -11.01 -4.65 13.99
N THR A 126 -12.28 -4.99 13.78
CA THR A 126 -13.27 -5.10 14.85
C THR A 126 -12.91 -6.21 15.83
N ALA A 127 -12.43 -7.35 15.34
CA ALA A 127 -11.95 -8.43 16.21
C ALA A 127 -10.75 -8.00 17.05
N VAL A 128 -9.78 -7.29 16.46
CA VAL A 128 -8.63 -6.74 17.22
C VAL A 128 -9.10 -5.79 18.32
N TYR A 129 -10.07 -4.92 18.03
CA TYR A 129 -10.63 -4.03 19.04
C TYR A 129 -11.35 -4.80 20.15
N ALA A 130 -12.20 -5.78 19.79
CA ALA A 130 -12.94 -6.57 20.76
C ALA A 130 -12.01 -7.39 21.68
N PHE A 131 -11.05 -8.09 21.11
CA PHE A 131 -10.11 -8.94 21.86
C PHE A 131 -8.94 -8.17 22.47
N GLY A 132 -8.51 -7.07 21.86
CA GLY A 132 -7.37 -6.30 22.33
C GLY A 132 -7.71 -5.22 23.35
N VAL A 133 -8.95 -4.73 23.37
CA VAL A 133 -9.40 -3.66 24.26
C VAL A 133 -10.53 -4.11 25.17
N LEU A 134 -11.64 -4.59 24.59
CA LEU A 134 -12.83 -4.90 25.38
C LEU A 134 -12.64 -6.13 26.29
N LEU A 135 -12.00 -7.19 25.80
CA LEU A 135 -11.77 -8.40 26.59
C LEU A 135 -10.86 -8.14 27.81
N PRO A 136 -9.69 -7.46 27.69
CA PRO A 136 -8.88 -7.11 28.85
C PRO A 136 -9.63 -6.23 29.85
N LEU A 137 -10.36 -5.23 29.38
CA LEU A 137 -11.12 -4.35 30.25
C LEU A 137 -12.21 -5.11 31.02
N ALA A 138 -12.94 -6.00 30.36
CA ALA A 138 -13.94 -6.87 31.00
C ALA A 138 -13.30 -7.79 32.03
N LEU A 139 -12.13 -8.36 31.71
CA LEU A 139 -11.44 -9.28 32.64
C LEU A 139 -10.97 -8.56 33.90
N VAL A 140 -10.40 -7.34 33.78
CA VAL A 140 -10.05 -6.51 34.95
C VAL A 140 -11.24 -6.21 35.82
N SER A 141 -12.41 -5.96 35.22
CA SER A 141 -13.65 -5.67 35.97
C SER A 141 -14.19 -6.88 36.72
N VAL A 142 -13.97 -8.08 36.19
CA VAL A 142 -14.47 -9.34 36.80
C VAL A 142 -13.52 -9.90 37.89
N LEU A 143 -12.23 -9.59 37.82
CA LEU A 143 -11.20 -10.10 38.74
C LEU A 143 -11.53 -9.87 40.25
N PRO A 144 -11.96 -8.67 40.68
CA PRO A 144 -12.31 -8.43 42.06
C PRO A 144 -13.53 -9.29 42.53
N ALA A 145 -14.52 -9.44 41.64
CA ALA A 145 -15.71 -10.26 41.94
C ALA A 145 -15.36 -11.77 42.03
N ALA A 146 -14.47 -12.24 41.17
CA ALA A 146 -13.97 -13.61 41.23
C ALA A 146 -13.21 -13.88 42.53
N GLY A 147 -12.38 -12.95 42.99
CA GLY A 147 -11.69 -13.03 44.28
C GLY A 147 -12.64 -13.05 45.46
N ALA A 148 -13.72 -12.24 45.45
CA ALA A 148 -14.77 -12.28 46.49
C ALA A 148 -15.57 -13.58 46.49
N ALA A 149 -15.67 -14.26 45.33
CA ALA A 149 -16.31 -15.57 45.20
C ALA A 149 -15.39 -16.76 45.60
N GLY A 150 -14.17 -16.49 46.08
CA GLY A 150 -13.21 -17.53 46.50
C GLY A 150 -12.43 -18.18 45.34
N LEU A 151 -12.50 -17.61 44.13
CA LEU A 151 -11.67 -18.03 43.02
C LEU A 151 -10.31 -17.33 43.15
N GLU A 152 -9.31 -18.02 43.66
CA GLU A 152 -7.93 -17.52 43.70
C GLU A 152 -7.34 -17.51 42.29
N ALA A 153 -7.57 -16.42 41.55
CA ALA A 153 -6.80 -16.18 40.34
C ALA A 153 -5.35 -15.94 40.74
N THR A 154 -4.50 -16.95 40.60
CA THR A 154 -3.08 -16.86 40.91
C THR A 154 -2.48 -15.71 40.10
N LEU A 155 -1.79 -14.78 40.75
CA LEU A 155 -1.15 -13.61 40.11
C LEU A 155 -0.39 -14.01 38.83
N SER A 156 0.25 -15.18 38.84
CA SER A 156 0.98 -15.73 37.69
C SER A 156 0.09 -15.95 36.45
N VAL A 157 -1.16 -16.42 36.65
CA VAL A 157 -2.09 -16.62 35.52
C VAL A 157 -2.51 -15.30 34.89
N VAL A 158 -2.80 -14.30 35.73
CA VAL A 158 -3.14 -12.95 35.25
C VAL A 158 -1.99 -12.34 34.47
N VAL A 159 -0.77 -12.42 35.00
CA VAL A 159 0.44 -11.92 34.34
C VAL A 159 0.67 -12.64 33.00
N VAL A 160 0.56 -13.96 32.94
CA VAL A 160 0.75 -14.70 31.67
C VAL A 160 -0.29 -14.29 30.63
N ILE A 161 -1.55 -14.13 31.01
CA ILE A 161 -2.62 -13.73 30.07
C ILE A 161 -2.38 -12.32 29.56
N TYR A 162 -2.10 -11.34 30.43
CA TYR A 162 -2.00 -9.94 30.05
C TYR A 162 -0.67 -9.56 29.41
N ASP A 163 0.43 -10.13 29.89
CA ASP A 163 1.77 -9.71 29.47
C ASP A 163 2.36 -10.60 28.37
N VAL A 164 1.83 -11.83 28.19
CA VAL A 164 2.35 -12.75 27.18
C VAL A 164 1.31 -13.08 26.12
N VAL A 165 0.16 -13.61 26.51
CA VAL A 165 -0.82 -14.14 25.54
C VAL A 165 -1.45 -13.00 24.74
N LEU A 166 -1.88 -11.94 25.40
CA LEU A 166 -2.58 -10.83 24.76
C LEU A 166 -1.68 -10.01 23.83
N PRO A 167 -0.47 -9.55 24.21
CA PRO A 167 0.42 -8.86 23.31
C PRO A 167 0.87 -9.75 22.13
N SER A 168 1.17 -11.03 22.39
CA SER A 168 1.57 -11.97 21.34
C SER A 168 0.43 -12.19 20.33
N GLY A 169 -0.79 -12.34 20.80
CA GLY A 169 -1.98 -12.45 19.96
C GLY A 169 -2.19 -11.19 19.10
N LEU A 170 -2.08 -10.01 19.70
CA LEU A 170 -2.20 -8.73 18.98
C LEU A 170 -1.09 -8.56 17.95
N LEU A 171 0.16 -8.94 18.25
CA LEU A 171 1.26 -8.90 17.32
C LEU A 171 1.06 -9.86 16.14
N CYS A 172 0.58 -11.08 16.40
CA CYS A 172 0.26 -12.06 15.37
C CYS A 172 -0.84 -11.55 14.43
N VAL A 173 -1.93 -11.03 14.98
CA VAL A 173 -3.06 -10.52 14.19
C VAL A 173 -2.66 -9.23 13.47
N GLY A 174 -1.93 -8.33 14.13
CA GLY A 174 -1.38 -7.11 13.51
C GLY A 174 -0.41 -7.43 12.36
N GLY A 175 0.47 -8.39 12.55
CA GLY A 175 1.38 -8.89 11.51
C GLY A 175 0.63 -9.52 10.33
N TRP A 176 -0.41 -10.29 10.62
CA TRP A 176 -1.27 -10.88 9.60
C TRP A 176 -2.06 -9.82 8.81
N LEU A 177 -2.61 -8.80 9.50
CA LEU A 177 -3.26 -7.64 8.86
C LEU A 177 -2.30 -6.87 7.98
N LEU A 178 -1.06 -6.62 8.45
CA LEU A 178 -0.02 -5.97 7.66
C LEU A 178 0.36 -6.80 6.43
N ALA A 179 0.39 -8.12 6.55
CA ALA A 179 0.68 -9.01 5.43
C ALA A 179 -0.45 -9.04 4.38
N LYS A 180 -1.70 -8.82 4.80
CA LYS A 180 -2.87 -8.72 3.91
C LYS A 180 -3.07 -7.34 3.29
N ARG A 181 -2.40 -6.30 3.79
CA ARG A 181 -2.54 -4.94 3.26
C ARG A 181 -2.24 -4.92 1.77
N PRO A 182 -3.20 -4.56 0.90
CA PRO A 182 -2.91 -4.30 -0.49
C PRO A 182 -2.01 -3.07 -0.53
N VAL A 183 -0.79 -3.23 -1.04
CA VAL A 183 0.12 -2.11 -1.27
C VAL A 183 -0.41 -1.40 -2.51
N ALA A 184 -1.40 -0.53 -2.35
CA ALA A 184 -1.98 0.27 -3.42
C ALA A 184 -0.96 1.29 -3.96
N PHE A 185 0.03 1.65 -3.14
CA PHE A 185 1.12 2.54 -3.54
C PHE A 185 2.44 1.76 -3.48
N PRO A 186 3.23 1.74 -4.58
CA PRO A 186 4.57 1.21 -4.50
C PRO A 186 5.31 1.99 -3.42
N PRO A 187 6.01 1.33 -2.49
CA PRO A 187 6.96 2.04 -1.67
C PRO A 187 7.89 2.75 -2.64
N THR A 188 7.96 4.08 -2.56
CA THR A 188 9.08 4.80 -3.17
C THR A 188 10.30 3.95 -2.93
N SER A 189 11.03 3.64 -3.98
CA SER A 189 12.20 2.76 -3.97
C SER A 189 13.19 3.18 -2.88
N ALA A 190 12.83 2.86 -1.65
CA ALA A 190 13.76 2.81 -0.55
C ALA A 190 14.64 1.62 -0.89
N SER A 191 15.77 1.89 -1.51
CA SER A 191 16.88 0.96 -1.62
C SER A 191 16.91 0.15 -0.33
N SER A 192 17.04 -1.15 -0.46
CA SER A 192 17.27 -2.06 0.67
C SER A 192 18.62 -1.66 1.29
N ASP A 193 18.60 -0.60 2.08
CA ASP A 193 19.76 -0.01 2.67
C ASP A 193 20.09 -0.89 3.89
N THR A 194 20.97 -1.85 3.67
CA THR A 194 21.47 -2.76 4.69
C THR A 194 22.02 -1.97 5.88
N ALA A 195 22.58 -0.78 5.63
CA ALA A 195 23.05 0.13 6.65
C ALA A 195 21.91 0.65 7.54
N ARG A 196 20.74 0.95 6.98
CA ARG A 196 19.57 1.37 7.76
C ARG A 196 18.98 0.23 8.59
N TRP A 197 19.02 -0.99 8.08
CA TRP A 197 18.61 -2.15 8.87
C TRP A 197 19.54 -2.35 10.06
N LEU A 198 20.85 -2.23 9.88
CA LEU A 198 21.84 -2.30 10.95
C LEU A 198 21.67 -1.17 11.98
N LEU A 199 21.40 0.06 11.53
CA LEU A 199 21.14 1.19 12.44
C LEU A 199 19.84 0.99 13.23
N ALA A 200 18.77 0.51 12.62
CA ALA A 200 17.52 0.26 13.30
C ALA A 200 17.63 -0.86 14.33
N SER A 201 18.31 -1.95 13.99
CA SER A 201 18.54 -3.07 14.92
C SER A 201 19.50 -2.68 16.04
N GLY A 202 20.55 -1.91 15.74
CA GLY A 202 21.49 -1.40 16.74
C GLY A 202 20.83 -0.43 17.73
N ALA A 203 20.00 0.50 17.23
CA ALA A 203 19.25 1.42 18.10
C ALA A 203 18.22 0.68 18.96
N GLY A 204 17.52 -0.31 18.39
CA GLY A 204 16.58 -1.15 19.13
C GLY A 204 17.26 -1.98 20.22
N PHE A 205 18.43 -2.56 19.92
CA PHE A 205 19.20 -3.32 20.90
C PHE A 205 19.71 -2.42 22.04
N ALA A 206 20.27 -1.26 21.73
CA ALA A 206 20.77 -0.31 22.73
C ALA A 206 19.66 0.15 23.68
N THR A 207 18.49 0.54 23.14
CA THR A 207 17.34 0.96 23.97
C THR A 207 16.73 -0.21 24.76
N GLY A 208 16.73 -1.42 24.22
CA GLY A 208 16.33 -2.62 24.93
C GLY A 208 17.21 -2.91 26.14
N VAL A 209 18.54 -2.79 25.99
CA VAL A 209 19.50 -2.96 27.10
C VAL A 209 19.32 -1.90 28.18
N VAL A 210 19.14 -0.63 27.79
CA VAL A 210 18.88 0.46 28.74
C VAL A 210 17.57 0.20 29.50
N ALA A 211 16.50 -0.18 28.79
CA ALA A 211 15.23 -0.51 29.40
C ALA A 211 15.31 -1.71 30.36
N TRP A 212 16.12 -2.72 30.02
CA TRP A 212 16.40 -3.85 30.91
C TRP A 212 17.05 -3.43 32.22
N ILE A 213 18.11 -2.62 32.13
CA ILE A 213 18.86 -2.14 33.32
C ILE A 213 17.96 -1.26 34.18
N THR A 214 17.27 -0.29 33.59
CA THR A 214 16.42 0.64 34.34
C THR A 214 15.23 -0.06 34.99
N ALA A 215 14.59 -0.99 34.28
CA ALA A 215 13.48 -1.77 34.84
C ALA A 215 13.94 -2.68 35.99
N GLY A 216 15.15 -3.26 35.92
CA GLY A 216 15.73 -4.09 36.97
C GLY A 216 16.08 -3.32 38.25
N ILE A 217 16.33 -2.01 38.14
CA ILE A 217 16.62 -1.16 39.31
C ILE A 217 15.34 -0.66 39.98
N VAL A 218 14.30 -0.37 39.20
CA VAL A 218 13.11 0.37 39.68
C VAL A 218 11.93 -0.57 39.96
N PHE A 219 11.80 -1.68 39.27
CA PHE A 219 10.63 -2.55 39.29
C PHE A 219 10.95 -3.99 39.71
N ALA A 220 9.91 -4.80 39.87
CA ALA A 220 10.02 -6.22 40.24
C ALA A 220 10.81 -7.04 39.19
N ALA A 221 11.42 -8.14 39.63
CA ALA A 221 12.36 -8.97 38.85
C ALA A 221 11.84 -9.53 37.50
N TRP A 222 10.55 -9.50 37.24
CA TRP A 222 9.90 -9.99 36.01
C TRP A 222 9.72 -8.89 34.93
N THR A 223 9.86 -7.60 35.29
CA THR A 223 9.63 -6.47 34.35
C THR A 223 10.78 -6.22 33.37
N PRO A 224 12.07 -6.46 33.68
CA PRO A 224 13.17 -6.19 32.78
C PRO A 224 13.05 -6.83 31.39
N PRO A 225 12.71 -8.13 31.25
CA PRO A 225 12.62 -8.74 29.93
C PRO A 225 11.51 -8.15 29.06
N LEU A 226 10.38 -7.79 29.66
CA LEU A 226 9.26 -7.18 28.95
C LEU A 226 9.58 -5.75 28.48
N ALA A 227 10.19 -4.97 29.35
CA ALA A 227 10.66 -3.63 29.04
C ALA A 227 11.70 -3.65 27.92
N ALA A 228 12.68 -4.54 27.99
CA ALA A 228 13.70 -4.68 26.95
C ALA A 228 13.12 -5.00 25.57
N VAL A 229 12.21 -5.98 25.49
CA VAL A 229 11.56 -6.37 24.24
C VAL A 229 10.66 -5.25 23.73
N GLY A 230 9.83 -4.66 24.58
CA GLY A 230 8.89 -3.60 24.18
C GLY A 230 9.60 -2.36 23.64
N PHE A 231 10.54 -1.83 24.40
CA PHE A 231 11.30 -0.63 23.99
C PHE A 231 12.27 -0.93 22.85
N GLY A 232 12.90 -2.11 22.84
CA GLY A 232 13.82 -2.52 21.78
C GLY A 232 13.13 -2.65 20.43
N VAL A 233 12.03 -3.40 20.38
CA VAL A 233 11.23 -3.57 19.15
C VAL A 233 10.58 -2.26 18.73
N GLY A 234 10.00 -1.50 19.68
CA GLY A 234 9.38 -0.22 19.41
C GLY A 234 10.35 0.77 18.77
N THR A 235 11.56 0.89 19.31
CA THR A 235 12.59 1.79 18.76
C THR A 235 13.10 1.31 17.41
N ALA A 236 13.32 0.02 17.23
CA ALA A 236 13.75 -0.53 15.95
C ALA A 236 12.72 -0.26 14.84
N LEU A 237 11.44 -0.45 15.13
CA LEU A 237 10.35 -0.13 14.21
C LEU A 237 10.26 1.37 13.95
N PHE A 238 10.34 2.21 14.97
CA PHE A 238 10.28 3.66 14.84
C PHE A 238 11.40 4.20 13.93
N VAL A 239 12.65 3.81 14.19
CA VAL A 239 13.81 4.22 13.37
C VAL A 239 13.64 3.74 11.92
N ARG A 240 13.14 2.51 11.71
CA ARG A 240 12.92 1.96 10.38
C ARG A 240 11.83 2.67 9.60
N TYR A 241 10.72 3.06 10.25
CA TYR A 241 9.56 3.64 9.57
C TYR A 241 9.56 5.17 9.53
N ARG A 242 10.36 5.83 10.37
CA ARG A 242 10.48 7.29 10.38
C ARG A 242 10.72 7.92 8.99
N PRO A 243 11.63 7.41 8.13
CA PRO A 243 11.83 7.99 6.79
C PRO A 243 10.62 7.81 5.88
N VAL A 244 9.85 6.74 6.04
CA VAL A 244 8.63 6.50 5.24
C VAL A 244 7.54 7.52 5.60
N VAL A 245 7.42 7.86 6.87
CA VAL A 245 6.47 8.89 7.34
C VAL A 245 6.91 10.28 6.85
N ALA A 246 8.21 10.57 6.87
CA ALA A 246 8.75 11.85 6.39
C ALA A 246 8.54 12.05 4.88
N ILE A 247 8.68 10.98 4.09
CA ILE A 247 8.42 11.02 2.64
C ILE A 247 6.92 11.25 2.37
N ARG A 248 6.03 10.60 3.12
CA ARG A 248 4.57 10.82 2.99
C ARG A 248 4.19 12.27 3.24
N LYS A 249 4.69 12.87 4.32
CA LYS A 249 4.42 14.30 4.60
C LYS A 249 4.85 15.22 3.46
N ARG A 250 6.00 14.95 2.85
CA ARG A 250 6.47 15.74 1.69
C ARG A 250 5.59 15.53 0.44
N THR A 251 5.05 14.34 0.26
CA THR A 251 4.15 14.06 -0.87
C THR A 251 2.80 14.75 -0.66
N ASP A 252 2.27 14.72 0.56
CA ASP A 252 1.03 15.42 0.92
C ASP A 252 1.19 16.95 0.73
N GLU A 253 2.32 17.53 1.17
CA GLU A 253 2.64 18.94 0.95
C GLU A 253 2.76 19.32 -0.53
N LEU A 254 3.27 18.42 -1.37
CA LEU A 254 3.36 18.62 -2.82
C LEU A 254 1.98 18.50 -3.50
N GLU A 255 1.13 17.60 -3.05
CA GLU A 255 -0.23 17.45 -3.57
C GLU A 255 -1.09 18.67 -3.23
N ASP A 256 -0.92 19.27 -2.06
CA ASP A 256 -1.63 20.49 -1.65
C ASP A 256 -1.19 21.73 -2.46
N THR A 257 0.07 21.76 -2.93
CA THR A 257 0.60 22.89 -3.70
C THR A 257 0.43 22.74 -5.21
N LEU A 258 0.17 21.53 -5.72
CA LEU A 258 -0.02 21.26 -7.15
C LEU A 258 -1.22 21.98 -7.77
N PRO A 259 -2.41 22.08 -7.14
CA PRO A 259 -3.55 22.81 -7.69
C PRO A 259 -3.24 24.29 -7.93
N ASP A 260 -2.54 24.94 -7.00
CA ASP A 260 -2.16 26.36 -7.09
C ASP A 260 -1.14 26.59 -8.20
N ALA A 261 -0.17 25.68 -8.34
CA ALA A 261 0.84 25.76 -9.40
C ALA A 261 0.22 25.55 -10.79
N LEU A 262 -0.71 24.60 -10.94
CA LEU A 262 -1.42 24.34 -12.20
C LEU A 262 -2.36 25.50 -12.56
N TYR A 263 -3.01 26.11 -11.59
CA TYR A 263 -3.86 27.27 -11.79
C TYR A 263 -3.04 28.48 -12.30
N LEU A 264 -1.85 28.70 -11.74
CA LEU A 264 -0.95 29.77 -12.20
C LEU A 264 -0.41 29.52 -13.61
N VAL A 265 -0.08 28.28 -13.96
CA VAL A 265 0.38 27.91 -15.31
C VAL A 265 -0.75 28.02 -16.34
N GLY A 266 -1.96 27.58 -15.98
CA GLY A 266 -3.15 27.71 -16.83
C GLY A 266 -3.47 29.15 -17.15
N ARG A 267 -3.44 30.02 -16.15
CA ARG A 267 -3.68 31.47 -16.31
C ARG A 267 -2.61 32.16 -17.16
N ARG A 268 -1.35 31.74 -17.06
CA ARG A 268 -0.27 32.27 -17.88
C ARG A 268 -0.36 31.84 -19.36
N GLY A 269 -0.89 30.65 -19.63
CA GLY A 269 -1.15 30.16 -20.99
C GLY A 269 -2.30 30.90 -21.68
N GLU A 270 -3.25 31.41 -20.93
CA GLU A 270 -4.38 32.21 -21.46
C GLU A 270 -3.92 33.60 -21.90
N TYR A 271 -2.99 34.23 -21.16
CA TYR A 271 -2.39 35.52 -21.54
C TYR A 271 -1.52 35.47 -22.79
N LEU A 272 -0.93 34.30 -23.11
CA LEU A 272 -0.12 34.10 -24.29
C LEU A 272 -0.94 33.78 -25.57
N ARG A 273 -2.21 33.48 -25.43
CA ARG A 273 -3.16 33.25 -26.54
C ARG A 273 -3.86 34.50 -27.03
N VAL A 274 -3.79 35.62 -26.30
CA VAL A 274 -4.52 36.85 -26.60
C VAL A 274 -3.60 37.92 -27.29
N HIS A 275 -2.34 37.62 -27.52
CA HIS A 275 -1.39 38.40 -28.27
C HIS A 275 -0.78 37.56 -29.38
#